data_3654cc98a781dd7e64ea79b182893eea
#
_entry.id   3654cc98a781dd7e64ea79b182893eea
#
_cell.length_a   1.000
_cell.length_b   1.000
_cell.length_c   1.000
_cell.angle_alpha   90.00
_cell.angle_beta   90.00
_cell.angle_gamma   90.00
#
_symmetry.space_group_name_H-M   'P 1'
#
loop_
_entity.id
_entity.type
_entity.pdbx_description
1 polymer ?
#
loop_
_entity_poly.entity_id
_entity_poly.type
_entity_poly.pdbx_seq_one_letter_code
_entity_poly.pdbx_strand_id
1 'polypeptide(L)'
;MSVTNILFGNSTPKAETDDQARACLKLLSGRNHMVLTAVALIAPDGREASRLVETRVQFKHLSLQEHADYLAGGEWRGKAGGYAAQGVAGGFIIDLHGSYSGVVGLPLYETLNLLHGLGWVPAGKAVP
;
A
#
# COMPACT_ATOMS: atom_id res chain seq x y z
N MET A 1 0.83 -13.75 3.92
CA MET A 1 0.75 -13.07 2.61
C MET A 1 -0.09 -11.81 2.74
N SER A 2 0.29 -10.74 2.07
CA SER A 2 -0.45 -9.48 2.07
C SER A 2 -0.94 -9.14 0.66
N VAL A 3 -2.07 -8.44 0.58
CA VAL A 3 -2.64 -7.93 -0.67
C VAL A 3 -3.00 -6.47 -0.45
N THR A 4 -2.59 -5.60 -1.36
CA THR A 4 -2.86 -4.16 -1.28
C THR A 4 -3.73 -3.73 -2.46
N ASN A 5 -4.77 -2.98 -2.17
CA ASN A 5 -5.65 -2.37 -3.16
C ASN A 5 -5.86 -0.90 -2.87
N ILE A 6 -6.08 -0.13 -3.92
CA ILE A 6 -6.42 1.29 -3.84
C ILE A 6 -7.87 1.47 -4.31
N LEU A 7 -8.67 2.16 -3.51
CA LEU A 7 -10.08 2.35 -3.79
C LEU A 7 -10.43 3.83 -4.02
N PHE A 8 -11.22 4.06 -5.08
CA PHE A 8 -11.92 5.31 -5.37
C PHE A 8 -13.42 5.00 -5.47
N GLY A 9 -13.99 4.40 -4.44
CA GLY A 9 -15.31 3.82 -4.50
C GLY A 9 -15.32 2.42 -5.11
N ASN A 10 -14.45 2.14 -6.08
CA ASN A 10 -14.24 0.83 -6.67
C ASN A 10 -12.76 0.49 -6.63
N SER A 11 -12.43 -0.80 -6.66
CA SER A 11 -11.06 -1.26 -6.68
C SER A 11 -10.33 -0.78 -7.94
N THR A 12 -9.12 -0.24 -7.76
CA THR A 12 -8.28 0.21 -8.87
C THR A 12 -7.25 -0.87 -9.17
N PRO A 13 -7.20 -1.40 -10.40
CA PRO A 13 -6.26 -2.44 -10.75
C PRO A 13 -4.82 -1.90 -10.82
N LYS A 14 -3.86 -2.82 -10.92
CA LYS A 14 -2.47 -2.47 -11.16
C LYS A 14 -2.31 -1.81 -12.52
N ALA A 15 -1.46 -0.79 -12.59
CA ALA A 15 -1.16 -0.13 -13.85
C ALA A 15 -0.13 -0.94 -14.63
N GLU A 16 -0.51 -1.40 -15.82
CA GLU A 16 0.36 -2.20 -16.70
C GLU A 16 0.76 -1.44 -17.95
N THR A 17 0.03 -0.38 -18.29
CA THR A 17 0.29 0.43 -19.48
C THR A 17 0.37 1.90 -19.12
N ASP A 18 1.00 2.72 -19.99
CA ASP A 18 1.05 4.18 -19.83
C ASP A 18 -0.33 4.79 -19.68
N ASP A 19 -1.30 4.33 -20.47
CA ASP A 19 -2.66 4.87 -20.42
C ASP A 19 -3.33 4.58 -19.09
N GLN A 20 -3.13 3.38 -18.54
CA GLN A 20 -3.65 3.01 -17.23
C GLN A 20 -2.99 3.85 -16.13
N ALA A 21 -1.68 4.03 -16.20
CA ALA A 21 -0.94 4.85 -15.24
C ALA A 21 -1.39 6.31 -15.29
N ARG A 22 -1.60 6.85 -16.48
CA ARG A 22 -2.10 8.22 -16.67
C ARG A 22 -3.49 8.39 -16.06
N ALA A 23 -4.37 7.42 -16.28
CA ALA A 23 -5.72 7.43 -15.70
C ALA A 23 -5.65 7.38 -14.18
N CYS A 24 -4.78 6.54 -13.61
CA CYS A 24 -4.58 6.47 -12.15
C CYS A 24 -4.13 7.82 -11.59
N LEU A 25 -3.13 8.46 -12.19
CA LEU A 25 -2.64 9.77 -11.71
C LEU A 25 -3.71 10.84 -11.74
N LYS A 26 -4.56 10.85 -12.78
CA LYS A 26 -5.66 11.80 -12.85
C LYS A 26 -6.67 11.61 -11.71
N LEU A 27 -6.92 10.37 -11.33
CA LEU A 27 -7.80 10.07 -10.20
C LEU A 27 -7.16 10.42 -8.85
N LEU A 28 -5.85 10.23 -8.72
CA LEU A 28 -5.13 10.47 -7.46
C LEU A 28 -4.88 11.95 -7.20
N SER A 29 -4.59 12.73 -8.24
CA SER A 29 -4.16 14.13 -8.13
C SER A 29 -5.17 14.98 -7.36
N GLY A 30 -4.71 15.64 -6.30
CA GLY A 30 -5.51 16.58 -5.51
C GLY A 30 -6.63 15.94 -4.70
N ARG A 31 -6.61 14.62 -4.50
CA ARG A 31 -7.69 13.90 -3.83
C ARG A 31 -7.18 12.99 -2.73
N ASN A 32 -8.10 12.57 -1.87
CA ASN A 32 -7.89 11.47 -0.94
C ASN A 32 -8.28 10.16 -1.59
N HIS A 33 -7.53 9.11 -1.29
CA HIS A 33 -7.91 7.76 -1.67
C HIS A 33 -7.68 6.81 -0.49
N MET A 34 -8.32 5.65 -0.53
CA MET A 34 -8.19 4.62 0.49
C MET A 34 -7.32 3.50 -0.03
N VAL A 35 -6.32 3.11 0.77
CA VAL A 35 -5.50 1.93 0.49
C VAL A 35 -5.93 0.83 1.46
N LEU A 36 -6.36 -0.29 0.91
CA LEU A 36 -6.75 -1.46 1.70
C LEU A 36 -5.66 -2.52 1.57
N THR A 37 -5.12 -2.96 2.70
CA THR A 37 -4.11 -4.01 2.74
C THR A 37 -4.60 -5.12 3.65
N ALA A 38 -4.72 -6.32 3.10
CA ALA A 38 -5.08 -7.50 3.88
C ALA A 38 -3.82 -8.33 4.12
N VAL A 39 -3.64 -8.78 5.37
CA VAL A 39 -2.57 -9.69 5.74
C VAL A 39 -3.17 -10.91 6.43
N ALA A 40 -2.71 -12.10 6.05
CA ALA A 40 -3.14 -13.36 6.64
C ALA A 40 -1.92 -14.19 6.96
N LEU A 41 -1.93 -14.82 8.14
CA LEU A 41 -0.87 -15.69 8.62
C LEU A 41 -1.44 -17.06 8.96
N ILE A 42 -0.67 -18.10 8.64
CA ILE A 42 -1.00 -19.47 8.99
C ILE A 42 0.16 -20.03 9.83
N ALA A 43 -0.15 -20.45 11.06
CA ALA A 43 0.84 -21.09 11.93
C ALA A 43 1.11 -22.52 11.48
N PRO A 44 2.27 -23.12 11.85
CA PRO A 44 2.56 -24.52 11.50
C PRO A 44 1.53 -25.52 11.99
N ASP A 45 0.81 -25.21 13.07
CA ASP A 45 -0.25 -26.08 13.62
C ASP A 45 -1.62 -25.87 12.93
N GLY A 46 -1.67 -25.02 11.87
CA GLY A 46 -2.88 -24.77 11.11
C GLY A 46 -3.73 -23.61 11.59
N ARG A 47 -3.41 -22.99 12.73
CA ARG A 47 -4.15 -21.80 13.18
C ARG A 47 -3.95 -20.64 12.20
N GLU A 48 -5.01 -19.90 11.97
CA GLU A 48 -5.01 -18.76 11.06
C GLU A 48 -5.37 -17.47 11.78
N ALA A 49 -4.79 -16.36 11.32
CA ALA A 49 -5.16 -15.03 11.79
C ALA A 49 -5.00 -14.04 10.63
N SER A 50 -5.88 -13.04 10.57
CA SER A 50 -5.87 -12.06 9.50
C SER A 50 -6.26 -10.67 9.98
N ARG A 51 -5.89 -9.65 9.22
CA ARG A 51 -6.29 -8.25 9.43
C ARG A 51 -6.49 -7.57 8.10
N LEU A 52 -7.47 -6.68 8.05
CA LEU A 52 -7.64 -5.71 6.98
C LEU A 52 -7.23 -4.34 7.51
N VAL A 53 -6.29 -3.69 6.84
CA VAL A 53 -5.77 -2.39 7.24
C VAL A 53 -6.20 -1.36 6.22
N GLU A 54 -6.88 -0.32 6.68
CA GLU A 54 -7.35 0.79 5.85
C GLU A 54 -6.47 2.02 6.11
N THR A 55 -5.97 2.63 5.04
CA THR A 55 -5.13 3.82 5.15
C THR A 55 -5.62 4.86 4.16
N ARG A 56 -5.86 6.08 4.67
CA ARG A 56 -6.23 7.22 3.84
C ARG A 56 -4.98 7.96 3.43
N VAL A 57 -4.83 8.19 2.13
CA VAL A 57 -3.69 8.91 1.56
C VAL A 57 -4.22 10.11 0.79
N GLN A 58 -3.61 11.28 1.01
CA GLN A 58 -3.95 12.49 0.29
C GLN A 58 -2.78 12.89 -0.59
N PHE A 59 -3.06 13.05 -1.89
CA PHE A 59 -2.09 13.54 -2.86
C PHE A 59 -2.23 15.06 -3.06
N LYS A 60 -1.10 15.71 -3.31
CA LYS A 60 -1.10 17.09 -3.81
C LYS A 60 -1.73 17.13 -5.21
N HIS A 61 -2.16 18.32 -5.63
CA HIS A 61 -2.54 18.55 -7.02
C HIS A 61 -1.29 18.50 -7.88
N LEU A 62 -1.24 17.57 -8.86
CA LEU A 62 -0.08 17.36 -9.71
C LEU A 62 -0.09 18.29 -10.90
N SER A 63 1.05 18.90 -11.19
CA SER A 63 1.23 19.68 -12.43
C SER A 63 1.34 18.77 -13.64
N LEU A 64 1.16 19.32 -14.84
CA LEU A 64 1.35 18.57 -16.08
C LEU A 64 2.77 18.02 -16.19
N GLN A 65 3.76 18.79 -15.72
CA GLN A 65 5.15 18.34 -15.73
C GLN A 65 5.37 17.16 -14.79
N GLU A 66 4.77 17.21 -13.58
CA GLU A 66 4.85 16.10 -12.64
C GLU A 66 4.23 14.83 -13.20
N HIS A 67 3.07 14.94 -13.87
CA HIS A 67 2.47 13.80 -14.57
C HIS A 67 3.43 13.23 -15.61
N ALA A 68 3.99 14.08 -16.48
CA ALA A 68 4.86 13.63 -17.55
C ALA A 68 6.13 12.96 -17.03
N ASP A 69 6.77 13.56 -16.03
CA ASP A 69 8.01 13.04 -15.44
C ASP A 69 7.79 11.70 -14.75
N TYR A 70 6.70 11.58 -14.02
CA TYR A 70 6.38 10.34 -13.32
C TYR A 70 6.09 9.20 -14.30
N LEU A 71 5.33 9.48 -15.35
CA LEU A 71 5.01 8.47 -16.37
C LEU A 71 6.28 8.02 -17.12
N ALA A 72 7.17 8.95 -17.43
CA ALA A 72 8.43 8.65 -18.11
C ALA A 72 9.35 7.77 -17.26
N GLY A 73 9.29 7.90 -15.93
CA GLY A 73 10.13 7.13 -15.01
C GLY A 73 9.82 5.65 -14.94
N GLY A 74 8.60 5.25 -15.29
CA GLY A 74 8.19 3.83 -15.33
C GLY A 74 8.00 3.16 -13.97
N GLU A 75 8.09 3.91 -12.86
CA GLU A 75 7.93 3.37 -11.52
C GLU A 75 6.53 2.79 -11.27
N TRP A 76 5.56 3.23 -12.03
CA TRP A 76 4.15 2.83 -11.90
C TRP A 76 3.87 1.38 -12.29
N ARG A 77 4.78 0.73 -13.03
CA ARG A 77 4.53 -0.60 -13.59
C ARG A 77 4.24 -1.62 -12.51
N GLY A 78 3.13 -2.35 -12.69
CA GLY A 78 2.73 -3.44 -11.81
C GLY A 78 2.31 -3.04 -10.41
N LYS A 79 2.09 -1.75 -10.14
CA LYS A 79 1.69 -1.27 -8.83
C LYS A 79 0.22 -0.90 -8.77
N ALA A 80 -0.44 -1.23 -7.67
CA ALA A 80 -1.82 -0.86 -7.41
C ALA A 80 -1.95 0.66 -7.46
N GLY A 81 -2.90 1.17 -8.25
CA GLY A 81 -3.06 2.61 -8.44
C GLY A 81 -1.90 3.28 -9.15
N GLY A 82 -0.90 2.52 -9.60
CA GLY A 82 0.24 3.04 -10.35
C GLY A 82 1.31 3.73 -9.52
N TYR A 83 1.39 3.49 -8.20
CA TYR A 83 2.45 4.13 -7.41
C TYR A 83 2.93 3.28 -6.23
N ALA A 84 4.12 3.64 -5.75
CA ALA A 84 4.70 3.11 -4.52
C ALA A 84 5.03 4.28 -3.59
N ALA A 85 4.56 4.22 -2.34
CA ALA A 85 4.77 5.31 -1.38
C ALA A 85 6.25 5.53 -1.04
N GLN A 86 7.06 4.50 -1.14
CA GLN A 86 8.51 4.60 -0.89
C GLN A 86 9.29 5.12 -2.09
N GLY A 87 8.65 5.29 -3.24
CA GLY A 87 9.29 5.80 -4.45
C GLY A 87 9.08 7.30 -4.64
N VAL A 88 9.24 7.75 -5.90
CA VAL A 88 9.10 9.16 -6.27
C VAL A 88 7.72 9.71 -5.88
N ALA A 89 6.67 8.89 -6.03
CA ALA A 89 5.32 9.31 -5.68
C ALA A 89 5.13 9.61 -4.19
N GLY A 90 6.06 9.16 -3.33
CA GLY A 90 6.05 9.56 -1.93
C GLY A 90 6.12 11.07 -1.75
N GLY A 91 6.78 11.78 -2.68
CA GLY A 91 6.83 13.23 -2.69
C GLY A 91 5.52 13.91 -3.07
N PHE A 92 4.53 13.16 -3.57
CA PHE A 92 3.20 13.67 -3.90
C PHE A 92 2.22 13.54 -2.73
N ILE A 93 2.57 12.76 -1.71
CA ILE A 93 1.71 12.52 -0.55
C ILE A 93 1.88 13.67 0.44
N ILE A 94 0.79 14.38 0.73
CA ILE A 94 0.80 15.47 1.72
C ILE A 94 0.29 15.01 3.08
N ASP A 95 -0.43 13.91 3.13
CA ASP A 95 -0.95 13.39 4.39
C ASP A 95 -1.27 11.90 4.27
N LEU A 96 -1.07 11.17 5.36
CA LEU A 96 -1.33 9.74 5.41
C LEU A 96 -1.86 9.39 6.80
N HIS A 97 -3.08 8.86 6.85
CA HIS A 97 -3.73 8.41 8.08
C HIS A 97 -3.89 6.91 8.05
N GLY A 98 -3.11 6.22 8.87
CA GLY A 98 -3.13 4.77 8.97
C GLY A 98 -1.74 4.19 8.97
N SER A 99 -1.52 3.14 8.18
CA SER A 99 -0.27 2.38 8.16
C SER A 99 0.55 2.69 6.90
N TYR A 100 1.66 3.41 7.08
CA TYR A 100 2.60 3.63 5.97
C TYR A 100 3.13 2.30 5.45
N SER A 101 3.53 1.39 6.35
CA SER A 101 4.03 0.08 5.94
C SER A 101 2.96 -0.75 5.22
N GLY A 102 1.68 -0.56 5.59
CA GLY A 102 0.56 -1.17 4.87
C GLY A 102 0.44 -0.67 3.44
N VAL A 103 0.63 0.64 3.23
CA VAL A 103 0.62 1.23 1.89
C VAL A 103 1.78 0.70 1.05
N VAL A 104 2.95 0.51 1.66
CA VAL A 104 4.11 -0.11 0.99
C VAL A 104 3.83 -1.55 0.61
N GLY A 105 3.06 -2.29 1.42
CA GLY A 105 2.64 -3.64 1.07
C GLY A 105 2.51 -4.63 2.22
N LEU A 106 3.11 -4.34 3.38
CA LEU A 106 3.01 -5.22 4.55
C LEU A 106 2.86 -4.38 5.82
N PRO A 107 1.66 -4.36 6.44
CA PRO A 107 1.43 -3.56 7.64
C PRO A 107 2.17 -4.19 8.83
N LEU A 108 3.29 -3.57 9.22
CA LEU A 108 4.22 -4.18 10.18
C LEU A 108 3.63 -4.29 11.58
N TYR A 109 2.93 -3.27 12.07
CA TYR A 109 2.31 -3.30 13.40
C TYR A 109 1.32 -4.46 13.52
N GLU A 110 0.39 -4.55 12.59
CA GLU A 110 -0.64 -5.59 12.58
C GLU A 110 -0.03 -6.98 12.37
N THR A 111 0.97 -7.08 11.47
CA THR A 111 1.65 -8.36 11.21
C THR A 111 2.36 -8.87 12.44
N LEU A 112 3.07 -8.01 13.18
CA LEU A 112 3.74 -8.41 14.41
C LEU A 112 2.73 -8.83 15.48
N ASN A 113 1.61 -8.12 15.60
CA ASN A 113 0.55 -8.51 16.55
C ASN A 113 -0.03 -9.88 16.21
N LEU A 114 -0.25 -10.18 14.94
CA LEU A 114 -0.73 -11.48 14.50
C LEU A 114 0.29 -12.58 14.79
N LEU A 115 1.57 -12.32 14.52
CA LEU A 115 2.65 -13.26 14.83
C LEU A 115 2.72 -13.57 16.32
N HIS A 116 2.70 -12.55 17.17
CA HIS A 116 2.73 -12.73 18.62
C HIS A 116 1.50 -13.49 19.10
N GLY A 117 0.33 -13.21 18.55
CA GLY A 117 -0.90 -13.93 18.88
C GLY A 117 -0.86 -15.41 18.49
N LEU A 118 -0.07 -15.77 17.48
CA LEU A 118 0.15 -17.16 17.07
C LEU A 118 1.35 -17.81 17.77
N GLY A 119 1.99 -17.11 18.70
CA GLY A 119 3.06 -17.66 19.52
C GLY A 119 4.47 -17.46 18.97
N TRP A 120 4.64 -16.69 17.89
CA TRP A 120 5.97 -16.42 17.36
C TRP A 120 6.76 -15.49 18.29
N VAL A 121 8.05 -15.79 18.45
CA VAL A 121 8.99 -14.92 19.15
C VAL A 121 10.26 -14.79 18.31
N PRO A 122 10.97 -13.63 18.39
CA PRO A 122 12.24 -13.47 17.68
C PRO A 122 13.27 -14.49 18.14
N ALA A 123 14.11 -14.93 17.21
CA ALA A 123 15.21 -15.84 17.52
C ALA A 123 16.14 -15.25 18.60
N GLY A 124 16.55 -16.09 19.56
CA GLY A 124 17.43 -15.67 20.66
C GLY A 124 16.74 -14.91 21.79
N LYS A 125 15.40 -14.74 21.73
CA LYS A 125 14.62 -14.13 22.80
C LYS A 125 13.95 -15.22 23.64
N ALA A 126 14.07 -15.09 24.97
CA ALA A 126 13.33 -15.95 25.87
C ALA A 126 11.84 -15.56 25.86
N VAL A 127 10.97 -16.56 25.97
CA VAL A 127 9.53 -16.31 26.19
C VAL A 127 9.34 -15.83 27.61
N PRO A 128 8.72 -14.66 27.85
CA PRO A 128 8.49 -14.17 29.21
C PRO A 128 7.62 -15.10 30.03
#